data_cb3cf72bd935f27d74358f73c3b652f6
#
_entry.id   cb3cf72bd935f27d74358f73c3b652f6
#
_cell.length_a   1.000
_cell.length_b   1.000
_cell.length_c   1.000
_cell.angle_alpha   90.00
_cell.angle_beta   90.00
_cell.angle_gamma   90.00
#
_symmetry.space_group_name_H-M   'P 1'
#
loop_
_entity.id
_entity.type
_entity.pdbx_description
1 polymer ?
#
loop_
_entity_poly.entity_id
_entity_poly.type
_entity_poly.pdbx_seq_one_letter_code
_entity_poly.pdbx_strand_id
1 'polypeptide(L)'
;DLSEKEVFERTKNLIELYNKISKNSDKDLQGFWGELFIIYFKSNKDKLIKAWHPNKHDNFDFYDNNQALEIKTTLSNDRKHVFSYEQLNSGSNKIVIGSIMLRKSRTGKTLSSLKKEIEKKNINKESKEKLNEIFAVMTGSKTHEDLEKVKFDMNYASENVRFFESVNIPRIREKLMHGLAKIKFESNLNNCEELK
;
A
#
# COMPACT_ATOMS: atom_id res chain seq x y z
N ASP A 1 3.52 -21.02 31.83
CA ASP A 1 4.92 -20.65 31.55
C ASP A 1 5.25 -21.01 30.11
N LEU A 2 5.94 -20.10 29.42
CA LEU A 2 6.39 -20.33 28.05
C LEU A 2 7.61 -21.26 28.07
N SER A 3 7.69 -22.19 27.12
CA SER A 3 8.89 -23.00 26.93
C SER A 3 10.05 -22.15 26.40
N GLU A 4 11.30 -22.57 26.62
CA GLU A 4 12.49 -21.88 26.08
C GLU A 4 12.40 -21.67 24.56
N LYS A 5 11.87 -22.65 23.83
CA LYS A 5 11.66 -22.56 22.38
C LYS A 5 10.67 -21.46 22.00
N GLU A 6 9.58 -21.34 22.74
CA GLU A 6 8.57 -20.27 22.50
C GLU A 6 9.16 -18.89 22.85
N VAL A 7 9.96 -18.78 23.90
CA VAL A 7 10.65 -17.54 24.25
C VAL A 7 11.64 -17.16 23.15
N PHE A 8 12.44 -18.11 22.64
CA PHE A 8 13.39 -17.89 21.56
C PHE A 8 12.69 -17.41 20.28
N GLU A 9 11.64 -18.10 19.85
CA GLU A 9 10.89 -17.70 18.63
C GLU A 9 10.25 -16.31 18.80
N ARG A 10 9.66 -16.01 19.96
CA ARG A 10 9.10 -14.68 20.24
C ARG A 10 10.18 -13.59 20.22
N THR A 11 11.34 -13.86 20.82
CA THR A 11 12.46 -12.92 20.83
C THR A 11 12.97 -12.66 19.42
N LYS A 12 13.14 -13.72 18.61
CA LYS A 12 13.52 -13.62 17.20
C LYS A 12 12.53 -12.77 16.42
N ASN A 13 11.23 -13.02 16.58
CA ASN A 13 10.17 -12.26 15.92
C ASN A 13 10.19 -10.78 16.33
N LEU A 14 10.46 -10.47 17.61
CA LEU A 14 10.62 -9.08 18.08
C LEU A 14 11.83 -8.39 17.46
N ILE A 15 12.97 -9.07 17.36
CA ILE A 15 14.17 -8.53 16.71
C ILE A 15 13.91 -8.26 15.22
N GLU A 16 13.25 -9.19 14.52
CA GLU A 16 12.86 -9.00 13.11
C GLU A 16 11.89 -7.83 12.95
N LEU A 17 10.90 -7.70 13.83
CA LEU A 17 9.97 -6.58 13.85
C LEU A 17 10.69 -5.24 14.07
N TYR A 18 11.60 -5.18 15.05
CA TYR A 18 12.40 -3.99 15.32
C TYR A 18 13.25 -3.58 14.12
N ASN A 19 13.90 -4.55 13.46
CA ASN A 19 14.68 -4.30 12.25
C ASN A 19 13.81 -3.80 11.08
N LYS A 20 12.59 -4.32 10.93
CA LYS A 20 11.63 -3.85 9.93
C LYS A 20 11.20 -2.40 10.22
N ILE A 21 10.86 -2.07 11.47
CA ILE A 21 10.49 -0.71 11.91
C ILE A 21 11.61 0.28 11.57
N SER A 22 12.85 -0.03 11.94
CA SER A 22 14.01 0.85 11.72
C SER A 22 14.28 1.11 10.23
N LYS A 23 14.01 0.14 9.35
CA LYS A 23 14.23 0.26 7.89
C LYS A 23 13.14 1.02 7.16
N ASN A 24 11.91 1.04 7.70
CA ASN A 24 10.74 1.63 7.04
C ASN A 24 10.37 3.04 7.51
N SER A 25 11.28 3.74 8.22
CA SER A 25 11.04 5.07 8.79
C SER A 25 10.59 6.16 7.81
N ASP A 26 10.88 6.00 6.51
CA ASP A 26 10.64 7.02 5.48
C ASP A 26 9.46 6.72 4.53
N LYS A 27 8.62 5.73 4.82
CA LYS A 27 7.46 5.48 3.96
C LYS A 27 6.44 6.60 4.11
N ASP A 28 5.90 7.05 2.99
CA ASP A 28 4.87 8.08 2.94
C ASP A 28 3.58 7.61 3.62
N LEU A 29 3.19 8.28 4.70
CA LEU A 29 1.95 8.00 5.43
C LEU A 29 0.69 8.18 4.56
N GLN A 30 0.75 9.04 3.55
CA GLN A 30 -0.33 9.21 2.58
C GLN A 30 -0.49 7.95 1.73
N GLY A 31 0.60 7.38 1.23
CA GLY A 31 0.60 6.13 0.47
C GLY A 31 0.05 4.98 1.32
N PHE A 32 0.54 4.86 2.55
CA PHE A 32 0.08 3.86 3.50
C PHE A 32 -1.42 3.98 3.83
N TRP A 33 -1.93 5.21 3.94
CA TRP A 33 -3.37 5.43 4.10
C TRP A 33 -4.15 4.90 2.87
N GLY A 34 -3.63 5.09 1.67
CA GLY A 34 -4.22 4.57 0.44
C GLY A 34 -4.28 3.04 0.40
N GLU A 35 -3.23 2.36 0.85
CA GLU A 35 -3.20 0.89 0.96
C GLU A 35 -4.24 0.38 1.95
N LEU A 36 -4.32 0.98 3.17
CA LEU A 36 -5.35 0.67 4.16
C LEU A 36 -6.77 0.95 3.62
N PHE A 37 -6.94 2.07 2.88
CA PHE A 37 -8.21 2.39 2.26
C PHE A 37 -8.66 1.31 1.27
N ILE A 38 -7.77 0.78 0.44
CA ILE A 38 -8.11 -0.31 -0.49
C ILE A 38 -8.53 -1.57 0.26
N ILE A 39 -7.85 -1.93 1.34
CA ILE A 39 -8.27 -3.06 2.19
C ILE A 39 -9.67 -2.82 2.78
N TYR A 40 -9.96 -1.59 3.24
CA TYR A 40 -11.28 -1.23 3.74
C TYR A 40 -12.34 -1.27 2.65
N PHE A 41 -12.04 -0.72 1.46
CA PHE A 41 -12.96 -0.50 0.35
C PHE A 41 -13.40 -1.80 -0.34
N LYS A 42 -12.46 -2.73 -0.58
CA LYS A 42 -12.74 -4.00 -1.26
C LYS A 42 -13.44 -5.00 -0.33
N SER A 43 -14.24 -5.89 -0.92
CA SER A 43 -15.01 -6.91 -0.18
C SER A 43 -14.13 -7.98 0.45
N ASN A 44 -13.14 -8.50 -0.30
CA ASN A 44 -12.29 -9.61 0.16
C ASN A 44 -11.04 -9.10 0.90
N LYS A 45 -11.22 -8.70 2.14
CA LYS A 45 -10.17 -8.11 2.99
C LYS A 45 -9.07 -9.10 3.35
N ASP A 46 -9.44 -10.33 3.70
CA ASP A 46 -8.48 -11.36 4.08
C ASP A 46 -7.51 -11.68 2.93
N LYS A 47 -8.03 -11.79 1.71
CA LYS A 47 -7.18 -12.01 0.53
C LYS A 47 -6.21 -10.84 0.31
N LEU A 48 -6.69 -9.60 0.44
CA LEU A 48 -5.84 -8.42 0.29
C LEU A 48 -4.78 -8.34 1.38
N ILE A 49 -5.16 -8.55 2.65
CA ILE A 49 -4.20 -8.53 3.76
C ILE A 49 -3.15 -9.63 3.57
N LYS A 50 -3.55 -10.82 3.12
CA LYS A 50 -2.61 -11.91 2.82
C LYS A 50 -1.62 -11.55 1.71
N ALA A 51 -2.10 -10.88 0.65
CA ALA A 51 -1.30 -10.44 -0.49
C ALA A 51 -0.45 -9.18 -0.21
N TRP A 52 -0.64 -8.52 0.92
CA TRP A 52 -0.02 -7.24 1.23
C TRP A 52 1.47 -7.36 1.58
N HIS A 53 2.32 -6.65 0.86
CA HIS A 53 3.77 -6.65 0.98
C HIS A 53 4.29 -5.23 1.28
N PRO A 54 4.56 -4.89 2.54
CA PRO A 54 4.93 -3.53 2.94
C PRO A 54 6.41 -3.20 2.75
N ASN A 55 7.21 -4.09 2.20
CA ASN A 55 8.64 -3.87 2.08
C ASN A 55 8.96 -2.91 0.93
N LYS A 56 9.88 -1.96 1.14
CA LYS A 56 10.38 -1.01 0.12
C LYS A 56 11.03 -1.69 -1.09
N HIS A 57 11.45 -2.93 -0.96
CA HIS A 57 12.09 -3.70 -2.02
C HIS A 57 11.11 -4.50 -2.87
N ASP A 58 9.86 -4.61 -2.41
CA ASP A 58 8.81 -5.22 -3.20
C ASP A 58 8.34 -4.21 -4.26
N ASN A 59 8.17 -4.68 -5.48
CA ASN A 59 7.80 -3.82 -6.60
C ASN A 59 6.34 -3.35 -6.52
N PHE A 60 5.51 -4.04 -5.73
CA PHE A 60 4.07 -3.80 -5.64
C PHE A 60 3.58 -3.87 -4.19
N ASP A 61 2.53 -3.11 -3.88
CA ASP A 61 1.92 -3.10 -2.55
C ASP A 61 1.20 -4.42 -2.22
N PHE A 62 0.56 -5.04 -3.22
CA PHE A 62 -0.12 -6.32 -3.07
C PHE A 62 0.28 -7.24 -4.21
N TYR A 63 0.59 -8.49 -3.88
CA TYR A 63 0.98 -9.50 -4.86
C TYR A 63 0.44 -10.88 -4.49
N ASP A 64 -0.28 -11.51 -5.42
CA ASP A 64 -0.81 -12.86 -5.27
C ASP A 64 -0.93 -13.55 -6.64
N ASN A 65 -0.38 -14.75 -6.79
CA ASN A 65 -0.54 -15.62 -7.97
C ASN A 65 -0.37 -14.90 -9.33
N ASN A 66 0.75 -14.21 -9.54
CA ASN A 66 1.04 -13.42 -10.74
C ASN A 66 0.10 -12.23 -11.00
N GLN A 67 -0.67 -11.83 -9.98
CA GLN A 67 -1.44 -10.60 -10.00
C GLN A 67 -0.82 -9.59 -9.03
N ALA A 68 -0.51 -8.41 -9.52
CA ALA A 68 0.04 -7.32 -8.75
C ALA A 68 -0.95 -6.16 -8.69
N LEU A 69 -1.05 -5.52 -7.53
CA LEU A 69 -1.79 -4.27 -7.37
C LEU A 69 -0.87 -3.26 -6.70
N GLU A 70 -0.67 -2.15 -7.37
CA GLU A 70 0.07 -0.98 -6.88
C GLU A 70 -0.90 0.15 -6.59
N ILE A 71 -0.78 0.79 -5.43
CA ILE A 71 -1.65 1.89 -5.02
C ILE A 71 -0.90 3.21 -5.15
N LYS A 72 -1.49 4.12 -5.87
CA LYS A 72 -1.01 5.49 -6.01
C LYS A 72 -2.04 6.46 -5.47
N THR A 73 -1.59 7.40 -4.66
CA THR A 73 -2.45 8.44 -4.08
C THR A 73 -2.02 9.82 -4.54
N THR A 74 -2.96 10.72 -4.73
CA THR A 74 -2.69 12.12 -5.06
C THR A 74 -3.64 13.06 -4.32
N LEU A 75 -3.13 14.25 -3.97
CA LEU A 75 -3.93 15.38 -3.46
C LEU A 75 -4.27 16.36 -4.59
N SER A 76 -3.74 16.14 -5.78
CA SER A 76 -4.04 16.94 -6.97
C SER A 76 -5.40 16.58 -7.56
N ASN A 77 -5.96 17.49 -8.35
CA ASN A 77 -7.12 17.22 -9.19
C ASN A 77 -6.76 16.42 -10.45
N ASP A 78 -5.49 16.15 -10.68
CA ASP A 78 -4.97 15.32 -11.78
C ASP A 78 -4.45 13.99 -11.24
N ARG A 79 -4.72 12.90 -11.98
CA ARG A 79 -4.19 11.55 -11.68
C ARG A 79 -2.78 11.38 -12.23
N LYS A 80 -1.87 12.29 -11.87
CA LYS A 80 -0.44 12.19 -12.20
C LYS A 80 0.27 11.42 -11.11
N HIS A 81 0.97 10.36 -11.52
CA HIS A 81 1.69 9.50 -10.58
C HIS A 81 3.08 9.16 -11.10
N VAL A 82 4.03 9.06 -10.18
CA VAL A 82 5.37 8.59 -10.46
C VAL A 82 5.42 7.07 -10.36
N PHE A 83 5.94 6.43 -11.40
CA PHE A 83 6.14 4.99 -11.48
C PHE A 83 7.62 4.67 -11.64
N SER A 84 8.06 3.53 -11.09
CA SER A 84 9.28 2.91 -11.57
C SER A 84 9.01 2.18 -12.89
N TYR A 85 10.06 1.99 -13.68
CA TYR A 85 9.95 1.24 -14.94
C TYR A 85 9.33 -0.14 -14.71
N GLU A 86 9.75 -0.83 -13.65
CA GLU A 86 9.32 -2.17 -13.28
C GLU A 86 7.82 -2.23 -12.93
N GLN A 87 7.28 -1.19 -12.30
CA GLN A 87 5.86 -1.12 -11.92
C GLN A 87 4.90 -1.16 -13.11
N LEU A 88 5.34 -0.75 -14.30
CA LEU A 88 4.50 -0.78 -15.50
C LEU A 88 4.98 -1.79 -16.56
N ASN A 89 6.14 -2.43 -16.37
CA ASN A 89 6.77 -3.31 -17.38
C ASN A 89 7.20 -4.70 -16.83
N SER A 90 6.63 -5.18 -15.72
CA SER A 90 6.97 -6.49 -15.12
C SER A 90 6.37 -7.67 -15.90
N GLY A 91 6.87 -7.92 -17.08
CA GLY A 91 6.79 -9.15 -17.88
C GLY A 91 5.45 -9.90 -17.86
N SER A 92 5.37 -11.03 -17.16
CA SER A 92 4.24 -11.97 -17.17
C SER A 92 3.14 -11.66 -16.14
N ASN A 93 3.31 -10.66 -15.28
CA ASN A 93 2.34 -10.36 -14.24
C ASN A 93 1.19 -9.51 -14.78
N LYS A 94 -0.04 -9.81 -14.38
CA LYS A 94 -1.16 -8.89 -14.55
C LYS A 94 -1.04 -7.80 -13.50
N ILE A 95 -0.68 -6.58 -13.92
CA ILE A 95 -0.47 -5.45 -13.03
C ILE A 95 -1.67 -4.51 -13.11
N VAL A 96 -2.27 -4.25 -11.98
CA VAL A 96 -3.34 -3.26 -11.81
C VAL A 96 -2.81 -2.09 -10.98
N ILE A 97 -3.12 -0.88 -11.40
CA ILE A 97 -2.83 0.35 -10.67
C ILE A 97 -4.13 0.86 -10.06
N GLY A 98 -4.17 0.96 -8.74
CA GLY A 98 -5.25 1.63 -8.02
C GLY A 98 -4.88 3.10 -7.77
N SER A 99 -5.53 4.01 -8.48
CA SER A 99 -5.32 5.45 -8.33
C SER A 99 -6.40 6.06 -7.46
N ILE A 100 -6.03 6.69 -6.35
CA ILE A 100 -6.93 7.29 -5.38
C ILE A 100 -6.66 8.80 -5.31
N MET A 101 -7.65 9.61 -5.63
CA MET A 101 -7.58 11.04 -5.32
C MET A 101 -8.02 11.24 -3.87
N LEU A 102 -7.23 11.98 -3.12
CA LEU A 102 -7.44 12.22 -1.70
C LEU A 102 -7.79 13.70 -1.46
N ARG A 103 -8.60 13.93 -0.44
CA ARG A 103 -8.88 15.26 0.08
C ARG A 103 -8.65 15.27 1.59
N LYS A 104 -7.80 16.18 2.06
CA LYS A 104 -7.63 16.38 3.52
C LYS A 104 -8.95 16.86 4.12
N SER A 105 -9.29 16.32 5.29
CA SER A 105 -10.54 16.68 5.98
C SER A 105 -10.33 16.68 7.49
N ARG A 106 -10.88 17.67 8.17
CA ARG A 106 -10.85 17.73 9.65
C ARG A 106 -11.63 16.57 10.29
N THR A 107 -12.69 16.13 9.63
CA THR A 107 -13.54 14.99 10.04
C THR A 107 -13.16 13.69 9.34
N GLY A 108 -12.05 13.70 8.59
CA GLY A 108 -11.55 12.54 7.86
C GLY A 108 -11.05 11.42 8.77
N LYS A 109 -10.81 10.27 8.20
CA LYS A 109 -10.26 9.11 8.92
C LYS A 109 -8.74 9.19 8.99
N THR A 110 -8.20 9.02 10.20
CA THR A 110 -6.75 8.81 10.41
C THR A 110 -6.37 7.37 10.08
N LEU A 111 -5.05 7.12 9.97
CA LEU A 111 -4.52 5.76 9.83
C LEU A 111 -5.05 4.82 10.92
N SER A 112 -4.99 5.25 12.19
CA SER A 112 -5.46 4.46 13.33
C SER A 112 -6.97 4.22 13.29
N SER A 113 -7.76 5.22 12.91
CA SER A 113 -9.21 5.06 12.79
C SER A 113 -9.59 4.14 11.63
N LEU A 114 -8.89 4.23 10.50
CA LEU A 114 -9.13 3.37 9.34
C LEU A 114 -8.78 1.91 9.63
N LYS A 115 -7.65 1.66 10.31
CA LYS A 115 -7.29 0.32 10.81
C LYS A 115 -8.39 -0.26 11.69
N LYS A 116 -8.90 0.52 12.66
CA LYS A 116 -10.01 0.08 13.53
C LYS A 116 -11.28 -0.26 12.75
N GLU A 117 -11.60 0.48 11.69
CA GLU A 117 -12.74 0.17 10.82
C GLU A 117 -12.54 -1.14 10.05
N ILE A 118 -11.31 -1.45 9.62
CA ILE A 118 -10.98 -2.74 8.98
C ILE A 118 -11.16 -3.88 10.01
N GLU A 119 -10.67 -3.72 11.24
CA GLU A 119 -10.76 -4.72 12.31
C GLU A 119 -12.21 -5.02 12.75
N LYS A 120 -13.12 -4.04 12.64
CA LYS A 120 -14.56 -4.24 12.89
C LYS A 120 -15.25 -5.09 11.80
N LYS A 121 -14.64 -5.21 10.62
CA LYS A 121 -15.13 -6.12 9.59
C LYS A 121 -14.71 -7.55 9.98
N ASN A 122 -15.49 -8.52 9.56
CA ASN A 122 -15.26 -9.93 9.92
C ASN A 122 -14.02 -10.47 9.16
N ILE A 123 -12.81 -10.05 9.59
CA ILE A 123 -11.53 -10.59 9.14
C ILE A 123 -11.07 -11.70 10.08
N ASN A 124 -10.39 -12.71 9.54
CA ASN A 124 -9.89 -13.85 10.32
C ASN A 124 -8.71 -13.43 11.24
N LYS A 125 -8.34 -14.31 12.16
CA LYS A 125 -7.30 -14.05 13.16
C LYS A 125 -5.94 -13.77 12.52
N GLU A 126 -5.55 -14.57 11.54
CA GLU A 126 -4.27 -14.41 10.82
C GLU A 126 -4.17 -13.05 10.13
N SER A 127 -5.23 -12.64 9.43
CA SER A 127 -5.32 -11.31 8.81
C SER A 127 -5.22 -10.19 9.83
N LYS A 128 -5.84 -10.35 11.00
CA LYS A 128 -5.77 -9.36 12.08
C LYS A 128 -4.36 -9.23 12.64
N GLU A 129 -3.67 -10.35 12.86
CA GLU A 129 -2.29 -10.38 13.32
C GLU A 129 -1.36 -9.70 12.30
N LYS A 130 -1.47 -10.06 11.01
CA LYS A 130 -0.68 -9.46 9.93
C LYS A 130 -0.96 -7.94 9.77
N LEU A 131 -2.22 -7.51 9.84
CA LEU A 131 -2.59 -6.10 9.81
C LEU A 131 -1.92 -5.33 10.96
N ASN A 132 -1.92 -5.89 12.18
CA ASN A 132 -1.28 -5.28 13.34
C ASN A 132 0.24 -5.18 13.17
N GLU A 133 0.89 -6.24 12.69
CA GLU A 133 2.33 -6.25 12.42
C GLU A 133 2.71 -5.17 11.40
N ILE A 134 2.05 -5.15 10.25
CA ILE A 134 2.34 -4.19 9.19
C ILE A 134 2.09 -2.77 9.69
N PHE A 135 0.99 -2.53 10.40
CA PHE A 135 0.68 -1.21 10.95
C PHE A 135 1.77 -0.75 11.91
N ALA A 136 2.24 -1.61 12.82
CA ALA A 136 3.33 -1.30 13.74
C ALA A 136 4.64 -0.99 13.00
N VAL A 137 5.00 -1.78 11.99
CA VAL A 137 6.20 -1.54 11.15
C VAL A 137 6.13 -0.19 10.45
N MET A 138 4.96 0.14 9.87
CA MET A 138 4.78 1.35 9.06
C MET A 138 4.70 2.63 9.89
N THR A 139 4.23 2.53 11.13
CA THR A 139 3.99 3.69 12.01
C THR A 139 4.95 3.78 13.20
N GLY A 140 5.73 2.74 13.46
CA GLY A 140 6.54 2.63 14.68
C GLY A 140 7.62 3.70 14.88
N SER A 141 8.06 4.36 13.79
CA SER A 141 9.00 5.51 13.84
C SER A 141 8.29 6.87 13.87
N LYS A 142 6.96 6.91 13.84
CA LYS A 142 6.17 8.15 13.78
C LYS A 142 5.58 8.49 15.13
N THR A 143 5.51 9.80 15.43
CA THR A 143 4.84 10.27 16.64
C THR A 143 3.31 10.14 16.49
N HIS A 144 2.61 10.12 17.63
CA HIS A 144 1.15 10.17 17.62
C HIS A 144 0.62 11.39 16.85
N GLU A 145 1.28 12.53 17.02
CA GLU A 145 0.93 13.78 16.33
C GLU A 145 1.05 13.64 14.80
N ASP A 146 2.10 12.98 14.30
CA ASP A 146 2.27 12.76 12.86
C ASP A 146 1.16 11.89 12.29
N LEU A 147 0.77 10.84 13.01
CA LEU A 147 -0.31 9.95 12.60
C LEU A 147 -1.67 10.66 12.60
N GLU A 148 -1.91 11.54 13.55
CA GLU A 148 -3.16 12.32 13.63
C GLU A 148 -3.26 13.45 12.60
N LYS A 149 -2.14 13.90 12.01
CA LYS A 149 -2.14 14.88 10.90
C LYS A 149 -2.63 14.28 9.58
N VAL A 150 -2.51 12.96 9.40
CA VAL A 150 -2.89 12.26 8.17
C VAL A 150 -4.36 11.86 8.24
N LYS A 151 -5.24 12.76 7.81
CA LYS A 151 -6.71 12.59 7.79
C LYS A 151 -7.28 12.87 6.42
N PHE A 152 -7.97 11.87 5.85
CA PHE A 152 -8.60 12.03 4.53
C PHE A 152 -10.08 11.71 4.55
N ASP A 153 -10.81 12.35 3.64
CA ASP A 153 -12.23 12.16 3.42
C ASP A 153 -12.49 10.82 2.74
N MET A 154 -13.16 9.93 3.46
CA MET A 154 -13.49 8.57 2.98
C MET A 154 -14.46 8.57 1.82
N ASN A 155 -15.46 9.44 1.85
CA ASN A 155 -16.48 9.51 0.79
C ASN A 155 -15.81 9.98 -0.52
N TYR A 156 -15.04 11.06 -0.43
CA TYR A 156 -14.30 11.56 -1.59
C TYR A 156 -13.35 10.50 -2.15
N ALA A 157 -12.60 9.79 -1.32
CA ALA A 157 -11.73 8.71 -1.76
C ALA A 157 -12.52 7.58 -2.45
N SER A 158 -13.69 7.20 -1.90
CA SER A 158 -14.54 6.15 -2.46
C SER A 158 -15.13 6.52 -3.82
N GLU A 159 -15.49 7.76 -4.02
CA GLU A 159 -16.00 8.29 -5.29
C GLU A 159 -14.90 8.45 -6.35
N ASN A 160 -13.64 8.63 -5.88
CA ASN A 160 -12.52 8.98 -6.71
C ASN A 160 -11.40 7.92 -6.75
N VAL A 161 -11.68 6.68 -6.36
CA VAL A 161 -10.80 5.54 -6.63
C VAL A 161 -11.11 4.99 -8.03
N ARG A 162 -10.04 4.76 -8.82
CA ARG A 162 -10.12 4.17 -10.17
C ARG A 162 -9.02 3.12 -10.31
N PHE A 163 -9.29 2.11 -11.14
CA PHE A 163 -8.35 1.04 -11.41
C PHE A 163 -8.00 1.00 -12.88
N PHE A 164 -6.72 0.74 -13.19
CA PHE A 164 -6.20 0.72 -14.55
C PHE A 164 -5.31 -0.50 -14.73
N GLU A 165 -5.40 -1.17 -15.88
CA GLU A 165 -4.36 -2.12 -16.26
C GLU A 165 -3.07 -1.36 -16.65
N SER A 166 -1.91 -1.83 -16.21
CA SER A 166 -0.63 -1.18 -16.50
C SER A 166 -0.38 -1.02 -18.01
N VAL A 167 -0.95 -1.92 -18.81
CA VAL A 167 -0.83 -1.88 -20.28
C VAL A 167 -1.51 -0.68 -20.91
N ASN A 168 -2.52 -0.10 -20.27
CA ASN A 168 -3.28 1.06 -20.75
C ASN A 168 -2.70 2.39 -20.22
N ILE A 169 -1.66 2.34 -19.40
CA ILE A 169 -1.00 3.53 -18.85
C ILE A 169 0.16 3.95 -19.76
N PRO A 170 0.31 5.27 -20.07
CA PRO A 170 1.47 5.78 -20.77
C PRO A 170 2.75 5.39 -20.04
N ARG A 171 3.68 4.72 -20.76
CA ARG A 171 4.93 4.20 -20.18
C ARG A 171 6.06 4.13 -21.19
N ILE A 172 7.28 4.01 -20.69
CA ILE A 172 8.45 3.69 -21.49
C ILE A 172 8.33 2.21 -21.89
N ARG A 173 8.22 1.95 -23.20
CA ARG A 173 8.05 0.58 -23.74
C ARG A 173 9.38 -0.04 -24.18
N GLU A 174 10.37 0.79 -24.50
CA GLU A 174 11.68 0.34 -24.91
C GLU A 174 12.36 -0.43 -23.79
N LYS A 175 13.03 -1.52 -24.16
CA LYS A 175 13.86 -2.27 -23.22
C LYS A 175 15.02 -1.40 -22.77
N LEU A 176 15.20 -1.29 -21.47
CA LEU A 176 16.29 -0.49 -20.92
C LEU A 176 17.64 -1.04 -21.38
N MET A 177 18.57 -0.15 -21.70
CA MET A 177 19.95 -0.50 -22.01
C MET A 177 20.59 -1.15 -20.77
N HIS A 178 21.55 -2.04 -21.03
CA HIS A 178 22.32 -2.68 -19.96
C HIS A 178 23.00 -1.62 -19.07
N GLY A 179 22.89 -1.77 -17.77
CA GLY A 179 23.47 -0.84 -16.78
C GLY A 179 22.53 0.27 -16.32
N LEU A 180 21.35 0.46 -16.94
CA LEU A 180 20.33 1.36 -16.43
C LEU A 180 19.47 0.69 -15.36
N ALA A 181 19.30 1.36 -14.21
CA ALA A 181 18.50 0.87 -13.10
C ALA A 181 17.73 2.02 -12.41
N LYS A 182 16.64 1.69 -11.72
CA LYS A 182 15.85 2.63 -10.91
C LYS A 182 15.29 3.82 -11.69
N ILE A 183 14.88 3.59 -12.94
CA ILE A 183 14.25 4.63 -13.76
C ILE A 183 12.86 4.91 -13.20
N LYS A 184 12.57 6.19 -12.99
CA LYS A 184 11.25 6.68 -12.60
C LYS A 184 10.76 7.71 -13.63
N PHE A 185 9.46 7.70 -13.87
CA PHE A 185 8.80 8.65 -14.77
C PHE A 185 7.39 8.96 -14.26
N GLU A 186 6.85 10.10 -14.67
CA GLU A 186 5.48 10.49 -14.34
C GLU A 186 4.55 10.13 -15.49
N SER A 187 3.39 9.57 -15.17
CA SER A 187 2.30 9.32 -16.11
C SER A 187 1.00 9.91 -15.63
N ASN A 188 0.23 10.48 -16.57
CA ASN A 188 -1.11 11.02 -16.33
C ASN A 188 -2.15 9.99 -16.75
N LEU A 189 -3.01 9.59 -15.79
CA LEU A 189 -4.03 8.57 -15.96
C LEU A 189 -5.43 9.14 -16.26
N ASN A 190 -5.58 10.47 -16.39
CA ASN A 190 -6.91 11.08 -16.58
C ASN A 190 -7.65 10.57 -17.81
N ASN A 191 -6.92 10.23 -18.87
CA ASN A 191 -7.47 9.77 -20.15
C ASN A 191 -7.21 8.27 -20.41
N CYS A 192 -6.79 7.51 -19.39
CA CYS A 192 -6.58 6.08 -19.52
C CYS A 192 -7.91 5.33 -19.38
N GLU A 193 -8.00 4.18 -20.05
CA GLU A 193 -9.15 3.29 -19.93
C GLU A 193 -9.19 2.67 -18.53
N GLU A 194 -10.32 2.84 -17.85
CA GLU A 194 -10.56 2.29 -16.51
C GLU A 194 -10.98 0.82 -16.59
N LEU A 195 -10.53 0.03 -15.62
CA LEU A 195 -11.09 -1.29 -15.36
C LEU A 195 -12.51 -1.16 -14.79
N LYS A 196 -13.44 -1.81 -15.44
CA LYS A 196 -14.86 -1.89 -15.03
C LYS A 196 -15.08 -2.88 -13.90
#